data_394d7ee89e5189c0276ce57749aefaba
#
_entry.id   394d7ee89e5189c0276ce57749aefaba
#
_cell.length_a   1.000
_cell.length_b   1.000
_cell.length_c   1.000
_cell.angle_alpha   90.00
_cell.angle_beta   90.00
_cell.angle_gamma   90.00
#
_symmetry.space_group_name_H-M   'P 1'
#
loop_
_entity.id
_entity.type
_entity.pdbx_description
1 polymer ?
#
loop_
_entity_poly.entity_id
_entity_poly.type
_entity_poly.pdbx_seq_one_letter_code
_entity_poly.pdbx_strand_id
1 'polypeptide(L)'
;IEKQLTQEELANRCELSKGFISQLENNLTSPSIATLIDILEILGTNLREFFNEIDDERICFTKDDMFETEDEDLKYTLKWLVPNSQKNEMEPIIITLESGGQYKEEKPHQGEEFGYVLSGSIYLHIGDKKNKVKKGESFYFKPRANHYISNAGKTVAKVIWVSTPPSF
;
A
#
# COMPACT_ATOMS: atom_id res chain seq x y z
N ILE A 1 -26.24 15.85 -2.01
CA ILE A 1 -27.70 15.98 -1.76
C ILE A 1 -27.88 17.29 -1.00
N GLU A 2 -28.46 18.31 -1.66
CA GLU A 2 -28.77 19.57 -1.01
C GLU A 2 -29.97 19.35 -0.05
N LYS A 3 -29.69 19.24 1.23
CA LYS A 3 -30.71 19.02 2.27
C LYS A 3 -31.38 20.32 2.73
N GLN A 4 -31.08 21.47 2.13
CA GLN A 4 -31.65 22.79 2.43
C GLN A 4 -31.63 23.16 3.94
N LEU A 5 -30.66 22.61 4.71
CA LEU A 5 -30.46 22.96 6.12
C LEU A 5 -29.49 24.13 6.21
N THR A 6 -29.79 25.11 7.04
CA THR A 6 -28.83 26.15 7.41
C THR A 6 -27.77 25.58 8.37
N GLN A 7 -26.60 26.22 8.45
CA GLN A 7 -25.57 25.85 9.43
C GLN A 7 -26.11 25.83 10.86
N GLU A 8 -27.04 26.75 11.19
CA GLU A 8 -27.63 26.86 12.52
C GLU A 8 -28.59 25.69 12.81
N GLU A 9 -29.41 25.31 11.83
CA GLU A 9 -30.32 24.17 11.96
C GLU A 9 -29.54 22.84 12.09
N LEU A 10 -28.48 22.65 11.29
CA LEU A 10 -27.65 21.49 11.39
C LEU A 10 -26.93 21.43 12.75
N ALA A 11 -26.36 22.56 13.18
CA ALA A 11 -25.67 22.65 14.46
C ALA A 11 -26.62 22.31 15.63
N ASN A 12 -27.82 22.87 15.65
CA ASN A 12 -28.81 22.59 16.68
C ASN A 12 -29.24 21.13 16.73
N ARG A 13 -29.38 20.47 15.58
CA ARG A 13 -29.77 19.05 15.50
C ARG A 13 -28.66 18.10 15.95
N CYS A 14 -27.41 18.49 15.73
CA CYS A 14 -26.23 17.70 16.14
C CYS A 14 -25.72 18.07 17.53
N GLU A 15 -26.39 18.97 18.28
CA GLU A 15 -25.91 19.51 19.56
C GLU A 15 -24.52 20.17 19.47
N LEU A 16 -24.22 20.77 18.32
CA LEU A 16 -22.96 21.45 18.01
C LEU A 16 -23.16 22.96 17.96
N SER A 17 -22.05 23.71 17.96
CA SER A 17 -22.12 25.15 17.71
C SER A 17 -22.15 25.47 16.22
N LYS A 18 -22.87 26.54 15.84
CA LYS A 18 -22.86 27.07 14.46
C LYS A 18 -21.43 27.38 13.99
N GLY A 19 -20.58 27.90 14.91
CA GLY A 19 -19.18 28.19 14.61
C GLY A 19 -18.37 26.95 14.25
N PHE A 20 -18.63 25.82 14.89
CA PHE A 20 -17.99 24.55 14.56
C PHE A 20 -18.41 24.06 13.17
N ILE A 21 -19.71 24.07 12.85
CA ILE A 21 -20.20 23.71 11.50
C ILE A 21 -19.57 24.61 10.44
N SER A 22 -19.52 25.93 10.70
CA SER A 22 -18.88 26.86 9.76
C SER A 22 -17.38 26.58 9.56
N GLN A 23 -16.65 26.26 10.59
CA GLN A 23 -15.23 25.88 10.49
C GLN A 23 -15.05 24.57 9.70
N LEU A 24 -15.95 23.62 9.89
CA LEU A 24 -15.94 22.33 9.22
C LEU A 24 -16.16 22.49 7.71
N GLU A 25 -17.17 23.27 7.30
CA GLU A 25 -17.47 23.56 5.89
C GLU A 25 -16.35 24.34 5.19
N ASN A 26 -15.59 25.15 5.94
CA ASN A 26 -14.45 25.89 5.41
C ASN A 26 -13.11 25.13 5.53
N ASN A 27 -13.11 23.83 5.88
CA ASN A 27 -11.93 23.00 6.06
C ASN A 27 -10.92 23.54 7.11
N LEU A 28 -11.41 24.30 8.08
CA LEU A 28 -10.59 24.86 9.17
C LEU A 28 -10.48 23.92 10.38
N THR A 29 -11.32 22.90 10.44
CA THR A 29 -11.30 21.87 11.47
C THR A 29 -11.77 20.53 10.92
N SER A 30 -11.49 19.44 11.63
CA SER A 30 -11.98 18.10 11.30
C SER A 30 -12.83 17.58 12.44
N PRO A 31 -13.96 16.90 12.18
CA PRO A 31 -14.77 16.30 13.22
C PRO A 31 -14.10 15.03 13.76
N SER A 32 -14.45 14.63 14.97
CA SER A 32 -14.21 13.26 15.42
C SER A 32 -15.09 12.29 14.59
N ILE A 33 -14.75 11.00 14.57
CA ILE A 33 -15.57 9.98 13.90
C ILE A 33 -16.98 9.95 14.49
N ALA A 34 -17.12 10.06 15.82
CA ALA A 34 -18.43 10.11 16.47
C ALA A 34 -19.24 11.31 15.98
N THR A 35 -18.64 12.51 16.01
CA THR A 35 -19.29 13.73 15.52
C THR A 35 -19.67 13.62 14.02
N LEU A 36 -18.84 12.97 13.21
CA LEU A 36 -19.15 12.75 11.78
C LEU A 36 -20.36 11.83 11.63
N ILE A 37 -20.45 10.75 12.41
CA ILE A 37 -21.61 9.84 12.42
C ILE A 37 -22.88 10.62 12.75
N ASP A 38 -22.89 11.41 13.83
CA ASP A 38 -24.05 12.20 14.25
C ASP A 38 -24.51 13.18 13.15
N ILE A 39 -23.57 13.86 12.51
CA ILE A 39 -23.85 14.75 11.37
C ILE A 39 -24.46 13.98 10.20
N LEU A 40 -23.89 12.83 9.84
CA LEU A 40 -24.37 12.02 8.71
C LEU A 40 -25.77 11.46 8.97
N GLU A 41 -26.07 11.00 10.18
CA GLU A 41 -27.41 10.55 10.58
C GLU A 41 -28.44 11.66 10.44
N ILE A 42 -28.16 12.88 10.89
CA ILE A 42 -29.01 14.04 10.73
C ILE A 42 -29.23 14.39 9.25
N LEU A 43 -28.22 14.21 8.43
CA LEU A 43 -28.29 14.39 6.98
C LEU A 43 -28.98 13.20 6.26
N GLY A 44 -29.36 12.14 6.99
CA GLY A 44 -30.03 10.96 6.44
C GLY A 44 -29.16 10.09 5.54
N THR A 45 -27.87 10.01 5.87
CA THR A 45 -26.86 9.16 5.23
C THR A 45 -26.01 8.47 6.30
N ASN A 46 -25.02 7.69 5.91
CA ASN A 46 -24.13 6.98 6.81
C ASN A 46 -22.70 6.99 6.28
N LEU A 47 -21.72 6.55 7.09
CA LEU A 47 -20.30 6.51 6.72
C LEU A 47 -20.06 5.75 5.42
N ARG A 48 -20.77 4.64 5.20
CA ARG A 48 -20.60 3.83 3.99
C ARG A 48 -20.98 4.63 2.75
N GLU A 49 -22.15 5.27 2.75
CA GLU A 49 -22.62 6.08 1.64
C GLU A 49 -21.75 7.32 1.43
N PHE A 50 -21.35 7.97 2.54
CA PHE A 50 -20.51 9.16 2.50
C PHE A 50 -19.14 8.89 1.87
N PHE A 51 -18.52 7.74 2.16
CA PHE A 51 -17.23 7.36 1.58
C PHE A 51 -17.35 6.58 0.27
N ASN A 52 -18.49 5.95 -0.04
CA ASN A 52 -18.70 5.25 -1.31
C ASN A 52 -18.81 6.19 -2.54
N GLU A 53 -19.15 7.46 -2.35
CA GLU A 53 -19.08 8.45 -3.45
C GLU A 53 -17.62 8.76 -3.87
N ILE A 54 -16.62 8.22 -3.14
CA ILE A 54 -15.17 8.42 -3.39
C ILE A 54 -14.51 7.17 -3.99
N ASP A 55 -15.24 6.06 -4.18
CA ASP A 55 -14.71 4.85 -4.82
C ASP A 55 -14.66 4.99 -6.36
N ASP A 56 -14.00 6.03 -6.85
CA ASP A 56 -13.27 5.95 -8.11
C ASP A 56 -12.06 5.05 -7.81
N GLU A 57 -12.23 3.75 -8.01
CA GLU A 57 -11.18 2.76 -7.82
C GLU A 57 -9.98 3.17 -8.67
N ARG A 58 -8.99 3.77 -8.02
CA ARG A 58 -7.82 4.29 -8.73
C ARG A 58 -7.05 3.14 -9.34
N ILE A 59 -7.08 3.06 -10.67
CA ILE A 59 -6.46 1.98 -11.45
C ILE A 59 -5.06 2.33 -11.98
N CYS A 60 -4.69 3.61 -11.98
CA CYS A 60 -3.38 4.08 -12.46
C CYS A 60 -2.64 4.82 -11.35
N PHE A 61 -1.38 4.45 -11.13
CA PHE A 61 -0.51 5.02 -10.12
C PHE A 61 0.70 5.68 -10.78
N THR A 62 0.98 6.92 -10.39
CA THR A 62 2.15 7.68 -10.85
C THR A 62 3.34 7.44 -9.91
N LYS A 63 4.52 7.98 -10.26
CA LYS A 63 5.69 7.87 -9.40
C LYS A 63 5.52 8.55 -8.04
N ASP A 64 4.70 9.61 -7.99
CA ASP A 64 4.44 10.39 -6.77
C ASP A 64 3.50 9.67 -5.80
N ASP A 65 2.82 8.63 -6.27
CA ASP A 65 1.94 7.81 -5.45
C ASP A 65 2.67 6.66 -4.75
N MET A 66 3.86 6.32 -5.24
CA MET A 66 4.63 5.18 -4.78
C MET A 66 5.34 5.49 -3.47
N PHE A 67 5.26 4.58 -2.54
CA PHE A 67 6.00 4.67 -1.28
C PHE A 67 7.31 3.89 -1.39
N GLU A 68 8.38 4.41 -0.77
CA GLU A 68 9.72 3.80 -0.80
C GLU A 68 10.31 3.78 0.61
N THR A 69 11.00 2.71 0.95
CA THR A 69 11.79 2.57 2.18
C THR A 69 13.14 1.96 1.87
N GLU A 70 14.14 2.25 2.69
CA GLU A 70 15.52 1.78 2.55
C GLU A 70 15.96 1.05 3.82
N ASP A 71 16.75 -0.01 3.63
CA ASP A 71 17.48 -0.71 4.69
C ASP A 71 18.98 -0.64 4.36
N GLU A 72 19.69 0.23 5.08
CA GLU A 72 21.12 0.47 4.87
C GLU A 72 21.98 -0.74 5.27
N ASP A 73 21.57 -1.51 6.27
CA ASP A 73 22.32 -2.68 6.76
C ASP A 73 22.26 -3.83 5.76
N LEU A 74 21.08 -4.10 5.23
CA LEU A 74 20.85 -5.11 4.20
C LEU A 74 21.08 -4.59 2.78
N LYS A 75 21.28 -3.29 2.60
CA LYS A 75 21.59 -2.61 1.33
C LYS A 75 20.54 -2.84 0.25
N TYR A 76 19.29 -2.63 0.59
CA TYR A 76 18.20 -2.66 -0.37
C TYR A 76 17.26 -1.46 -0.21
N THR A 77 16.57 -1.14 -1.29
CA THR A 77 15.43 -0.21 -1.32
C THR A 77 14.20 -1.00 -1.76
N LEU A 78 13.10 -0.84 -1.05
CA LEU A 78 11.81 -1.40 -1.36
C LEU A 78 10.87 -0.29 -1.81
N LYS A 79 10.20 -0.48 -2.93
CA LYS A 79 9.21 0.46 -3.47
C LYS A 79 7.89 -0.24 -3.73
N TRP A 80 6.82 0.22 -3.06
CA TRP A 80 5.45 -0.22 -3.32
C TRP A 80 4.91 0.48 -4.55
N LEU A 81 4.50 -0.30 -5.57
CA LEU A 81 3.98 0.22 -6.83
C LEU A 81 2.51 0.60 -6.75
N VAL A 82 1.78 -0.06 -5.86
CA VAL A 82 0.36 0.17 -5.60
C VAL A 82 0.21 0.55 -4.13
N PRO A 83 -0.13 1.81 -3.81
CA PRO A 83 -0.46 2.21 -2.45
C PRO A 83 -1.64 1.40 -1.91
N ASN A 84 -1.60 1.05 -0.63
CA ASN A 84 -2.67 0.30 0.05
C ASN A 84 -2.98 -1.07 -0.59
N SER A 85 -1.96 -1.76 -1.11
CA SER A 85 -2.08 -3.10 -1.70
C SER A 85 -2.71 -4.14 -0.77
N GLN A 86 -2.74 -3.90 0.55
CA GLN A 86 -3.44 -4.73 1.54
C GLN A 86 -4.96 -4.90 1.30
N LYS A 87 -5.56 -4.05 0.46
CA LYS A 87 -6.95 -4.19 0.00
C LYS A 87 -7.10 -5.08 -1.23
N ASN A 88 -6.01 -5.44 -1.87
CA ASN A 88 -5.96 -6.16 -3.14
C ASN A 88 -5.59 -7.63 -2.93
N GLU A 89 -5.73 -8.43 -3.99
CA GLU A 89 -5.34 -9.84 -3.99
C GLU A 89 -3.83 -10.02 -4.15
N MET A 90 -3.12 -9.02 -4.66
CA MET A 90 -1.68 -9.08 -4.89
C MET A 90 -0.99 -7.77 -4.48
N GLU A 91 0.27 -7.87 -4.10
CA GLU A 91 1.13 -6.75 -3.75
C GLU A 91 2.37 -6.71 -4.64
N PRO A 92 2.39 -5.85 -5.65
CA PRO A 92 3.55 -5.66 -6.50
C PRO A 92 4.52 -4.63 -5.90
N ILE A 93 5.79 -5.02 -5.79
CA ILE A 93 6.88 -4.17 -5.34
C ILE A 93 8.05 -4.16 -6.33
N ILE A 94 8.91 -3.15 -6.21
CA ILE A 94 10.26 -3.20 -6.79
C ILE A 94 11.27 -3.26 -5.64
N ILE A 95 12.15 -4.25 -5.68
CA ILE A 95 13.33 -4.32 -4.83
C ILE A 95 14.56 -3.92 -5.64
N THR A 96 15.30 -2.95 -5.11
CA THR A 96 16.61 -2.56 -5.63
C THR A 96 17.66 -3.04 -4.63
N LEU A 97 18.59 -3.89 -5.09
CA LEU A 97 19.67 -4.45 -4.28
C LEU A 97 20.99 -3.85 -4.71
N GLU A 98 21.69 -3.19 -3.80
CA GLU A 98 23.07 -2.76 -4.02
C GLU A 98 24.04 -3.94 -4.13
N SER A 99 25.29 -3.68 -4.53
CA SER A 99 26.32 -4.73 -4.56
C SER A 99 26.52 -5.34 -3.16
N GLY A 100 26.35 -6.66 -3.06
CA GLY A 100 26.39 -7.39 -1.79
C GLY A 100 25.13 -7.22 -0.94
N GLY A 101 24.09 -6.54 -1.45
CA GLY A 101 22.81 -6.38 -0.77
C GLY A 101 21.94 -7.63 -0.83
N GLN A 102 21.04 -7.74 0.12
CA GLN A 102 20.01 -8.78 0.18
C GLN A 102 18.71 -8.24 0.77
N TYR A 103 17.61 -8.82 0.41
CA TYR A 103 16.33 -8.56 1.04
C TYR A 103 16.22 -9.34 2.36
N LYS A 104 15.42 -8.85 3.29
CA LYS A 104 15.13 -9.55 4.55
C LYS A 104 14.63 -10.98 4.26
N GLU A 105 14.94 -11.92 5.15
CA GLU A 105 14.41 -13.26 5.04
C GLU A 105 12.94 -13.31 5.43
N GLU A 106 12.11 -13.81 4.51
CA GLU A 106 10.69 -14.02 4.73
C GLU A 106 10.42 -15.45 5.22
N LYS A 107 9.44 -15.56 6.13
CA LYS A 107 8.99 -16.86 6.65
C LYS A 107 8.03 -17.53 5.67
N PRO A 108 7.82 -18.86 5.79
CA PRO A 108 6.81 -19.55 5.01
C PRO A 108 5.42 -18.93 5.24
N HIS A 109 4.67 -18.76 4.15
CA HIS A 109 3.29 -18.28 4.20
C HIS A 109 2.42 -18.94 3.10
N GLN A 110 1.12 -18.73 3.16
CA GLN A 110 0.21 -19.19 2.11
C GLN A 110 0.28 -18.26 0.92
N GLY A 111 -0.06 -18.80 -0.26
CA GLY A 111 -0.14 -18.05 -1.49
C GLY A 111 0.96 -18.40 -2.49
N GLU A 112 1.25 -17.45 -3.33
CA GLU A 112 2.17 -17.62 -4.46
C GLU A 112 2.97 -16.34 -4.68
N GLU A 113 4.19 -16.50 -5.18
CA GLU A 113 5.06 -15.38 -5.47
C GLU A 113 5.62 -15.47 -6.89
N PHE A 114 5.67 -14.31 -7.53
CA PHE A 114 6.25 -14.13 -8.85
C PHE A 114 7.27 -13.01 -8.82
N GLY A 115 8.42 -13.19 -9.48
CA GLY A 115 9.37 -12.12 -9.69
C GLY A 115 9.97 -12.10 -11.08
N TYR A 116 10.39 -10.89 -11.50
CA TYR A 116 11.02 -10.66 -12.78
C TYR A 116 12.20 -9.71 -12.62
N VAL A 117 13.38 -10.09 -13.11
CA VAL A 117 14.61 -9.32 -12.98
C VAL A 117 14.71 -8.25 -14.07
N LEU A 118 14.54 -6.98 -13.67
CA LEU A 118 14.63 -5.82 -14.57
C LEU A 118 16.08 -5.48 -14.95
N SER A 119 17.00 -5.59 -14.00
CA SER A 119 18.43 -5.31 -14.23
C SER A 119 19.31 -6.12 -13.27
N GLY A 120 20.56 -6.35 -13.66
CA GLY A 120 21.52 -7.11 -12.87
C GLY A 120 21.23 -8.60 -12.86
N SER A 121 21.57 -9.26 -11.76
CA SER A 121 21.27 -10.66 -11.48
C SER A 121 21.15 -10.88 -9.99
N ILE A 122 20.31 -11.83 -9.60
CA ILE A 122 20.07 -12.19 -8.20
C ILE A 122 20.29 -13.68 -7.95
N TYR A 123 20.44 -14.01 -6.68
CA TYR A 123 20.19 -15.35 -6.18
C TYR A 123 18.84 -15.36 -5.47
N LEU A 124 17.94 -16.24 -5.88
CA LEU A 124 16.73 -16.59 -5.15
C LEU A 124 17.05 -17.76 -4.20
N HIS A 125 16.87 -17.53 -2.91
CA HIS A 125 17.04 -18.52 -1.86
C HIS A 125 15.68 -19.03 -1.41
N ILE A 126 15.49 -20.35 -1.37
CA ILE A 126 14.28 -21.01 -0.87
C ILE A 126 14.71 -22.22 -0.05
N GLY A 127 14.65 -22.13 1.29
CA GLY A 127 15.28 -23.08 2.18
C GLY A 127 16.76 -23.26 1.83
N ASP A 128 17.19 -24.49 1.61
CA ASP A 128 18.59 -24.82 1.25
C ASP A 128 18.92 -24.61 -0.25
N LYS A 129 17.91 -24.26 -1.06
CA LYS A 129 18.09 -24.10 -2.51
C LYS A 129 18.47 -22.66 -2.85
N LYS A 130 19.44 -22.53 -3.76
CA LYS A 130 19.92 -21.25 -4.29
C LYS A 130 19.89 -21.27 -5.81
N ASN A 131 19.09 -20.41 -6.41
CA ASN A 131 18.92 -20.33 -7.86
C ASN A 131 19.37 -18.96 -8.36
N LYS A 132 20.20 -18.93 -9.40
CA LYS A 132 20.62 -17.68 -10.02
C LYS A 132 19.59 -17.28 -11.07
N VAL A 133 19.11 -16.02 -11.00
CA VAL A 133 18.16 -15.44 -11.95
C VAL A 133 18.79 -14.16 -12.51
N LYS A 134 18.81 -14.02 -13.83
CA LYS A 134 19.46 -12.90 -14.54
C LYS A 134 18.42 -11.95 -15.11
N LYS A 135 18.89 -10.77 -15.56
CA LYS A 135 18.06 -9.81 -16.28
C LYS A 135 17.24 -10.49 -17.40
N GLY A 136 15.94 -10.23 -17.41
CA GLY A 136 14.99 -10.78 -18.38
C GLY A 136 14.44 -12.16 -18.01
N GLU A 137 14.91 -12.75 -16.92
CA GLU A 137 14.41 -14.03 -16.39
C GLU A 137 13.42 -13.79 -15.25
N SER A 138 12.58 -14.78 -15.00
CA SER A 138 11.56 -14.76 -13.96
C SER A 138 11.67 -15.96 -13.03
N PHE A 139 11.02 -15.84 -11.88
CA PHE A 139 10.80 -16.94 -10.95
C PHE A 139 9.35 -16.95 -10.48
N TYR A 140 8.90 -18.12 -10.09
CA TYR A 140 7.58 -18.36 -9.52
C TYR A 140 7.65 -19.52 -8.55
N PHE A 141 7.08 -19.37 -7.37
CA PHE A 141 7.05 -20.42 -6.36
C PHE A 141 5.93 -20.24 -5.34
N LYS A 142 5.64 -21.31 -4.58
CA LYS A 142 4.83 -21.28 -3.38
C LYS A 142 5.75 -21.16 -2.17
N PRO A 143 5.62 -20.15 -1.31
CA PRO A 143 6.56 -19.86 -0.22
C PRO A 143 6.39 -20.81 0.97
N ARG A 144 6.77 -22.09 0.77
CA ARG A 144 6.68 -23.17 1.77
C ARG A 144 7.89 -23.29 2.69
N ALA A 145 8.93 -22.52 2.44
CA ALA A 145 10.16 -22.45 3.22
C ALA A 145 10.59 -20.99 3.35
N ASN A 146 11.51 -20.70 4.27
CA ASN A 146 12.15 -19.39 4.34
C ASN A 146 12.74 -19.03 2.99
N HIS A 147 12.59 -17.79 2.57
CA HIS A 147 13.03 -17.34 1.26
C HIS A 147 13.44 -15.88 1.27
N TYR A 148 14.35 -15.53 0.40
CA TYR A 148 14.82 -14.15 0.17
C TYR A 148 15.61 -14.09 -1.14
N ILE A 149 15.91 -12.85 -1.57
CA ILE A 149 16.79 -12.61 -2.71
C ILE A 149 18.05 -11.89 -2.27
N SER A 150 19.17 -12.16 -2.94
CA SER A 150 20.42 -11.43 -2.77
C SER A 150 21.02 -11.06 -4.13
N ASN A 151 21.77 -9.96 -4.17
CA ASN A 151 22.46 -9.54 -5.39
C ASN A 151 23.56 -10.55 -5.76
N ALA A 152 23.51 -11.08 -6.97
CA ALA A 152 24.50 -12.07 -7.49
C ALA A 152 25.63 -11.43 -8.29
N GLY A 153 25.65 -10.11 -8.40
CA GLY A 153 26.61 -9.34 -9.21
C GLY A 153 27.33 -8.26 -8.41
N LYS A 154 28.08 -7.43 -9.15
CA LYS A 154 28.81 -6.28 -8.60
C LYS A 154 28.10 -4.94 -8.91
N THR A 155 27.02 -4.97 -9.65
CA THR A 155 26.20 -3.82 -10.01
C THR A 155 24.83 -3.95 -9.36
N VAL A 156 24.12 -2.84 -9.28
CA VAL A 156 22.75 -2.81 -8.75
C VAL A 156 21.84 -3.78 -9.49
N ALA A 157 21.08 -4.56 -8.76
CA ALA A 157 20.05 -5.45 -9.30
C ALA A 157 18.65 -4.89 -8.95
N LYS A 158 17.71 -4.94 -9.91
CA LYS A 158 16.32 -4.55 -9.70
C LYS A 158 15.38 -5.67 -10.10
N VAL A 159 14.41 -5.92 -9.25
CA VAL A 159 13.44 -7.00 -9.38
C VAL A 159 12.04 -6.44 -9.15
N ILE A 160 11.10 -6.73 -10.05
CA ILE A 160 9.67 -6.69 -9.71
C ILE A 160 9.38 -7.98 -8.96
N TRP A 161 8.75 -7.86 -7.79
CA TRP A 161 8.30 -9.02 -7.00
C TRP A 161 6.84 -8.82 -6.63
N VAL A 162 6.04 -9.85 -6.79
CA VAL A 162 4.60 -9.84 -6.52
C VAL A 162 4.28 -10.98 -5.58
N SER A 163 3.64 -10.67 -4.48
CA SER A 163 3.08 -11.64 -3.55
C SER A 163 1.55 -11.66 -3.64
N THR A 164 0.96 -12.82 -3.50
CA THR A 164 -0.48 -13.03 -3.34
C THR A 164 -0.71 -14.08 -2.27
N PRO A 165 -1.46 -13.76 -1.16
CA PRO A 165 -1.92 -12.42 -0.79
C PRO A 165 -0.77 -11.46 -0.45
N PRO A 166 -1.05 -10.16 -0.25
CA PRO A 166 -0.06 -9.17 0.22
C PRO A 166 0.70 -9.63 1.46
N SER A 167 2.04 -9.51 1.44
CA SER A 167 2.92 -10.02 2.51
C SER A 167 4.20 -9.21 2.75
N PHE A 168 4.47 -8.17 1.93
CA PHE A 168 5.70 -7.36 2.04
C PHE A 168 5.64 -6.23 3.08
#